data_e0f88f65ffb02015f2b791e83adcc6ac
#
_entry.id   e0f88f65ffb02015f2b791e83adcc6ac
#
_cell.length_a   1.000
_cell.length_b   1.000
_cell.length_c   1.000
_cell.angle_alpha   90.00
_cell.angle_beta   90.00
_cell.angle_gamma   90.00
#
_symmetry.space_group_name_H-M   'P 1'
#
loop_
_entity.id
_entity.type
_entity.pdbx_description
1 polymer ?
#
loop_
_entity_poly.entity_id
_entity_poly.type
_entity_poly.pdbx_seq_one_letter_code
_entity_poly.pdbx_strand_id
1 'polypeptide(L)'
;YILTLWHGRIFYLFYHLRRRSDFHLLISPSVDGDLLARLARLMGYSVIRGSSFKKAISSTRSLIKILKRGERIIIIADGSRGPRLKAQSGCIQIAGITNSPVIPMTYGAKRKIELSTWDRFVLPLPFSCCTINYGNLISVPPHPNEKIIEEKQKELEESLNLLTKVSE
;
A
#
# COMPACT_ATOMS: atom_id res chain seq x y z
N TYR A 1 -4.12 1.21 -11.81
CA TYR A 1 -3.63 0.07 -11.01
C TYR A 1 -3.48 0.42 -9.53
N ILE A 2 -3.36 -0.62 -8.70
CA ILE A 2 -3.18 -0.51 -7.26
C ILE A 2 -1.75 -0.94 -6.93
N LEU A 3 -0.95 -0.04 -6.36
CA LEU A 3 0.31 -0.43 -5.71
C LEU A 3 0.02 -0.86 -4.26
N THR A 4 0.64 -1.94 -3.83
CA THR A 4 0.47 -2.40 -2.45
C THR A 4 1.81 -2.82 -1.85
N LEU A 5 1.96 -2.59 -0.56
CA LEU A 5 3.20 -2.79 0.20
C LEU A 5 2.86 -3.01 1.68
N TRP A 6 3.82 -3.53 2.44
CA TRP A 6 3.72 -3.62 3.89
C TRP A 6 3.90 -2.26 4.58
N HIS A 7 3.22 -2.02 5.69
CA HIS A 7 3.31 -0.78 6.47
C HIS A 7 4.75 -0.47 6.87
N GLY A 8 5.49 -1.43 7.36
CA GLY A 8 6.89 -1.27 7.76
C GLY A 8 7.85 -0.90 6.63
N ARG A 9 7.40 -0.94 5.37
CA ARG A 9 8.22 -0.63 4.18
C ARG A 9 7.77 0.65 3.45
N ILE A 10 7.06 1.55 4.13
CA ILE A 10 6.53 2.78 3.49
C ILE A 10 7.63 3.81 3.22
N PHE A 11 8.59 3.98 4.13
CA PHE A 11 9.43 5.18 4.20
C PHE A 11 10.14 5.52 2.87
N TYR A 12 10.94 4.60 2.36
CA TYR A 12 11.69 4.88 1.13
C TYR A 12 10.81 4.90 -0.11
N LEU A 13 9.76 4.07 -0.16
CA LEU A 13 8.82 4.07 -1.27
C LEU A 13 8.04 5.39 -1.35
N PHE A 14 7.76 5.98 -0.20
CA PHE A 14 7.16 7.32 -0.13
C PHE A 14 8.06 8.39 -0.74
N TYR A 15 9.38 8.29 -0.55
CA TYR A 15 10.35 9.16 -1.20
C TYR A 15 10.51 8.83 -2.70
N HIS A 16 10.56 7.56 -3.05
CA HIS A 16 10.79 7.10 -4.43
C HIS A 16 9.68 7.56 -5.40
N LEU A 17 8.44 7.47 -4.97
CA LEU A 17 7.27 7.83 -5.77
C LEU A 17 6.87 9.32 -5.67
N ARG A 18 7.68 10.15 -5.00
CA ARG A 18 7.38 11.57 -4.86
C ARG A 18 7.25 12.30 -6.19
N ARG A 19 6.54 13.42 -6.19
CA ARG A 19 6.24 14.24 -7.38
C ARG A 19 5.39 13.53 -8.44
N ARG A 20 4.68 12.49 -8.00
CA ARG A 20 3.76 11.72 -8.84
C ARG A 20 2.32 12.01 -8.37
N SER A 21 1.74 13.12 -8.83
CA SER A 21 0.37 13.54 -8.45
C SER A 21 -0.72 12.58 -8.91
N ASP A 22 -0.40 11.68 -9.84
CA ASP A 22 -1.26 10.60 -10.32
C ASP A 22 -1.39 9.43 -9.32
N PHE A 23 -0.60 9.45 -8.21
CA PHE A 23 -0.75 8.51 -7.11
C PHE A 23 -1.56 9.11 -5.96
N HIS A 24 -2.56 8.35 -5.53
CA HIS A 24 -3.44 8.70 -4.42
C HIS A 24 -3.17 7.82 -3.21
N LEU A 25 -2.95 8.45 -2.07
CA LEU A 25 -2.72 7.80 -0.79
C LEU A 25 -3.98 7.85 0.07
N LEU A 26 -4.40 6.70 0.58
CA LEU A 26 -5.44 6.64 1.60
C LEU A 26 -4.81 6.82 2.99
N ILE A 27 -5.10 7.93 3.66
CA ILE A 27 -4.55 8.26 4.97
C ILE A 27 -5.66 8.41 6.00
N SER A 28 -5.47 7.76 7.17
CA SER A 28 -6.43 7.81 8.29
C SER A 28 -6.71 9.24 8.77
N PRO A 29 -7.96 9.59 9.15
CA PRO A 29 -8.30 10.86 9.75
C PRO A 29 -7.96 10.88 11.25
N SER A 30 -6.69 10.81 11.58
CA SER A 30 -6.12 10.90 12.93
C SER A 30 -5.11 12.06 12.98
N VAL A 31 -4.69 12.46 14.19
CA VAL A 31 -3.66 13.50 14.37
C VAL A 31 -2.37 13.13 13.63
N ASP A 32 -1.89 11.90 13.82
CA ASP A 32 -0.71 11.40 13.09
C ASP A 32 -0.95 11.36 11.58
N GLY A 33 -2.16 10.98 11.17
CA GLY A 33 -2.58 11.01 9.77
C GLY A 33 -2.65 12.41 9.20
N ASP A 34 -2.89 13.45 9.99
CA ASP A 34 -2.87 14.85 9.53
C ASP A 34 -1.46 15.30 9.19
N LEU A 35 -0.49 14.95 10.03
CA LEU A 35 0.93 15.22 9.77
C LEU A 35 1.39 14.47 8.50
N LEU A 36 1.08 13.19 8.40
CA LEU A 36 1.41 12.37 7.22
C LEU A 36 0.75 12.91 5.94
N ALA A 37 -0.50 13.36 6.03
CA ALA A 37 -1.21 13.93 4.88
C ALA A 37 -0.59 15.25 4.39
N ARG A 38 -0.12 16.09 5.32
CA ARG A 38 0.63 17.31 4.96
C ARG A 38 1.94 16.98 4.26
N LEU A 39 2.72 16.05 4.82
CA LEU A 39 3.97 15.59 4.23
C LEU A 39 3.73 14.98 2.84
N ALA A 40 2.70 14.13 2.69
CA ALA A 40 2.34 13.53 1.41
C ALA A 40 2.06 14.59 0.34
N ARG A 41 1.28 15.63 0.67
CA ARG A 41 1.00 16.71 -0.27
C ARG A 41 2.26 17.52 -0.63
N LEU A 42 3.13 17.79 0.33
CA LEU A 42 4.42 18.45 0.07
C LEU A 42 5.31 17.61 -0.85
N MET A 43 5.21 16.28 -0.77
CA MET A 43 5.93 15.36 -1.67
C MET A 43 5.24 15.16 -3.03
N GLY A 44 4.09 15.80 -3.27
CA GLY A 44 3.40 15.82 -4.55
C GLY A 44 2.35 14.71 -4.73
N TYR A 45 1.93 14.04 -3.65
CA TYR A 45 0.87 13.05 -3.69
C TYR A 45 -0.52 13.67 -3.58
N SER A 46 -1.49 13.04 -4.22
CA SER A 46 -2.90 13.26 -3.93
C SER A 46 -3.32 12.45 -2.69
N VAL A 47 -4.05 13.07 -1.76
CA VAL A 47 -4.40 12.44 -0.48
C VAL A 47 -5.91 12.32 -0.34
N ILE A 48 -6.36 11.09 -0.06
CA ILE A 48 -7.72 10.77 0.32
C ILE A 48 -7.76 10.54 1.82
N ARG A 49 -8.68 11.23 2.51
CA ARG A 49 -8.89 11.04 3.94
C ARG A 49 -9.97 10.00 4.17
N GLY A 50 -9.60 8.90 4.80
CA GLY A 50 -10.53 7.81 5.09
C GLY A 50 -9.97 6.82 6.09
N SER A 51 -10.83 6.06 6.73
CA SER A 51 -10.45 4.98 7.63
C SER A 51 -11.32 3.76 7.40
N SER A 52 -10.82 2.61 7.79
CA SER A 52 -11.50 1.31 7.65
C SER A 52 -12.80 1.20 8.47
N PHE A 53 -13.12 2.12 9.38
CA PHE A 53 -14.22 1.94 10.33
C PHE A 53 -15.39 2.92 10.18
N LYS A 54 -15.18 4.24 10.14
CA LYS A 54 -16.31 5.21 10.18
C LYS A 54 -16.62 5.89 8.85
N LYS A 55 -15.68 5.92 7.92
CA LYS A 55 -15.83 6.52 6.58
C LYS A 55 -15.40 5.55 5.46
N ALA A 56 -15.42 4.25 5.74
CA ALA A 56 -15.01 3.22 4.79
C ALA A 56 -15.76 3.32 3.46
N ILE A 57 -17.07 3.47 3.50
CA ILE A 57 -17.91 3.53 2.29
C ILE A 57 -17.56 4.74 1.41
N SER A 58 -17.38 5.93 1.99
CA SER A 58 -17.07 7.13 1.23
C SER A 58 -15.65 7.11 0.66
N SER A 59 -14.67 6.63 1.42
CA SER A 59 -13.30 6.49 0.94
C SER A 59 -13.18 5.41 -0.13
N THR A 60 -13.85 4.26 0.03
CA THR A 60 -13.89 3.22 -0.99
C THR A 60 -14.50 3.72 -2.30
N ARG A 61 -15.61 4.46 -2.25
CA ARG A 61 -16.20 5.10 -3.44
C ARG A 61 -15.22 6.06 -4.13
N SER A 62 -14.46 6.82 -3.35
CA SER A 62 -13.45 7.73 -3.90
C SER A 62 -12.32 6.97 -4.59
N LEU A 63 -11.82 5.89 -3.98
CA LEU A 63 -10.78 5.02 -4.57
C LEU A 63 -11.26 4.38 -5.87
N ILE A 64 -12.50 3.86 -5.90
CA ILE A 64 -13.12 3.28 -7.10
C ILE A 64 -13.21 4.33 -8.21
N LYS A 65 -13.64 5.56 -7.90
CA LYS A 65 -13.75 6.64 -8.89
C LYS A 65 -12.40 7.01 -9.49
N ILE A 66 -11.35 7.04 -8.67
CA ILE A 66 -9.98 7.33 -9.10
C ILE A 66 -9.46 6.24 -10.04
N LEU A 67 -9.59 4.97 -9.66
CA LEU A 67 -9.16 3.85 -10.49
C LEU A 67 -9.92 3.78 -11.82
N LYS A 68 -11.22 4.09 -11.83
CA LYS A 68 -12.03 4.18 -13.08
C LYS A 68 -11.60 5.33 -14.00
N ARG A 69 -10.87 6.33 -13.50
CA ARG A 69 -10.27 7.40 -14.31
C ARG A 69 -8.89 7.03 -14.85
N GLY A 70 -8.41 5.81 -14.59
CA GLY A 70 -7.07 5.36 -14.97
C GLY A 70 -5.94 5.85 -14.08
N GLU A 71 -6.27 6.54 -12.97
CA GLU A 71 -5.30 7.00 -11.99
C GLU A 71 -4.84 5.85 -11.08
N ARG A 72 -3.89 6.10 -10.18
CA ARG A 72 -3.22 5.08 -9.38
C ARG A 72 -3.47 5.30 -7.91
N ILE A 73 -3.62 4.22 -7.16
CA ILE A 73 -3.73 4.28 -5.71
C ILE A 73 -2.63 3.45 -5.05
N ILE A 74 -2.27 3.86 -3.83
CA ILE A 74 -1.37 3.11 -2.97
C ILE A 74 -2.17 2.64 -1.77
N ILE A 75 -2.20 1.33 -1.55
CA ILE A 75 -2.87 0.69 -0.41
C ILE A 75 -1.83 -0.07 0.42
N ILE A 76 -1.84 0.16 1.72
CA ILE A 76 -1.01 -0.57 2.67
C ILE A 76 -1.70 -1.91 2.97
N ALA A 77 -1.02 -3.01 2.65
CA ALA A 77 -1.62 -4.34 2.65
C ALA A 77 -2.06 -4.80 4.04
N ASP A 78 -1.26 -4.58 5.08
CA ASP A 78 -1.57 -4.93 6.48
C ASP A 78 -2.30 -3.81 7.24
N GLY A 79 -2.59 -2.68 6.56
CA GLY A 79 -3.29 -1.56 7.15
C GLY A 79 -2.46 -0.83 8.23
N SER A 80 -3.10 0.09 8.96
CA SER A 80 -2.44 0.92 9.98
C SER A 80 -2.36 0.27 11.37
N ARG A 81 -2.97 -0.89 11.57
CA ARG A 81 -3.07 -1.57 12.86
C ARG A 81 -2.58 -3.02 12.82
N GLY A 82 -2.20 -3.51 11.64
CA GLY A 82 -1.79 -4.89 11.43
C GLY A 82 -2.93 -5.91 11.54
N PRO A 83 -2.60 -7.16 11.82
CA PRO A 83 -1.29 -7.68 12.22
C PRO A 83 -0.24 -7.61 11.11
N ARG A 84 1.02 -7.48 11.52
CA ARG A 84 2.18 -7.39 10.62
C ARG A 84 2.21 -8.56 9.62
N LEU A 85 2.50 -8.25 8.35
CA LEU A 85 2.63 -9.23 7.26
C LEU A 85 1.38 -10.09 7.03
N LYS A 86 0.20 -9.53 7.33
CA LYS A 86 -1.10 -10.11 7.04
C LYS A 86 -1.92 -9.17 6.16
N ALA A 87 -2.13 -9.58 4.92
CA ALA A 87 -2.85 -8.75 3.98
C ALA A 87 -4.34 -8.64 4.36
N GLN A 88 -4.90 -7.44 4.23
CA GLN A 88 -6.33 -7.19 4.40
C GLN A 88 -7.05 -7.37 3.07
N SER A 89 -8.30 -7.84 3.09
CA SER A 89 -9.08 -8.11 1.88
C SER A 89 -9.47 -6.86 1.07
N GLY A 90 -9.39 -5.68 1.67
CA GLY A 90 -9.85 -4.43 1.05
C GLY A 90 -9.19 -4.10 -0.28
N CYS A 91 -7.90 -4.38 -0.43
CA CYS A 91 -7.17 -4.19 -1.69
C CYS A 91 -7.76 -5.09 -2.82
N ILE A 92 -8.00 -6.36 -2.51
CA ILE A 92 -8.54 -7.35 -3.45
C ILE A 92 -9.99 -7.02 -3.83
N GLN A 93 -10.81 -6.61 -2.86
CA GLN A 93 -12.20 -6.18 -3.12
C GLN A 93 -12.26 -4.98 -4.07
N ILE A 94 -11.43 -3.95 -3.84
CA ILE A 94 -11.37 -2.77 -4.70
C ILE A 94 -10.88 -3.17 -6.11
N ALA A 95 -9.87 -4.03 -6.20
CA ALA A 95 -9.35 -4.54 -7.46
C ALA A 95 -10.45 -5.25 -8.29
N GLY A 96 -11.23 -6.13 -7.67
CA GLY A 96 -12.36 -6.83 -8.31
C GLY A 96 -13.47 -5.90 -8.76
N ILE A 97 -13.82 -4.87 -7.97
CA ILE A 97 -14.85 -3.89 -8.34
C ILE A 97 -14.42 -3.01 -9.52
N THR A 98 -13.13 -2.70 -9.62
CA THR A 98 -12.60 -1.76 -10.61
C THR A 98 -11.92 -2.42 -11.79
N ASN A 99 -11.77 -3.74 -11.76
CA ASN A 99 -10.95 -4.52 -12.70
C ASN A 99 -9.52 -3.96 -12.83
N SER A 100 -9.00 -3.45 -11.72
CA SER A 100 -7.67 -2.84 -11.66
C SER A 100 -6.65 -3.87 -11.17
N PRO A 101 -5.51 -4.03 -11.84
CA PRO A 101 -4.48 -4.95 -11.37
C PRO A 101 -3.84 -4.45 -10.07
N VAL A 102 -3.44 -5.40 -9.23
CA VAL A 102 -2.68 -5.16 -8.00
C VAL A 102 -1.21 -5.47 -8.25
N ILE A 103 -0.33 -4.56 -7.90
CA ILE A 103 1.11 -4.69 -8.06
C ILE A 103 1.76 -4.65 -6.67
N PRO A 104 2.24 -5.80 -6.17
CA PRO A 104 3.02 -5.84 -4.94
C PRO A 104 4.35 -5.13 -5.13
N MET A 105 4.79 -4.36 -4.13
CA MET A 105 6.10 -3.74 -4.15
C MET A 105 6.72 -3.67 -2.76
N THR A 106 8.05 -3.60 -2.71
CA THR A 106 8.80 -3.40 -1.48
C THR A 106 10.13 -2.71 -1.77
N TYR A 107 10.87 -2.39 -0.73
CA TYR A 107 12.26 -2.01 -0.86
C TYR A 107 13.13 -2.72 0.19
N GLY A 108 14.40 -2.90 -0.17
CA GLY A 108 15.48 -3.25 0.75
C GLY A 108 16.49 -2.13 0.85
N ALA A 109 17.27 -2.12 1.92
CA ALA A 109 18.37 -1.19 2.10
C ALA A 109 19.58 -1.91 2.71
N LYS A 110 20.79 -1.71 2.13
CA LYS A 110 22.02 -2.36 2.62
C LYS A 110 22.36 -1.97 4.06
N ARG A 111 22.10 -0.71 4.43
CA ARG A 111 22.29 -0.20 5.79
C ARG A 111 20.97 0.41 6.24
N LYS A 112 20.37 -0.19 7.24
CA LYS A 112 19.03 0.16 7.73
C LYS A 112 18.96 0.05 9.25
N ILE A 113 17.99 0.75 9.82
CA ILE A 113 17.52 0.55 11.20
C ILE A 113 16.12 -0.06 11.09
N GLU A 114 15.87 -1.09 11.85
CA GLU A 114 14.54 -1.66 12.03
C GLU A 114 14.05 -1.26 13.43
N LEU A 115 12.94 -0.54 13.50
CA LEU A 115 12.37 -0.08 14.75
C LEU A 115 11.64 -1.22 15.47
N SER A 116 11.63 -1.18 16.80
CA SER A 116 10.88 -2.13 17.65
C SER A 116 9.37 -1.79 17.70
N THR A 117 8.78 -1.42 16.56
CA THR A 117 7.36 -1.16 16.39
C THR A 117 6.63 -2.44 15.97
N TRP A 118 5.27 -2.43 16.03
CA TRP A 118 4.45 -3.59 15.66
C TRP A 118 4.72 -4.07 14.21
N ASP A 119 5.05 -3.14 13.30
CA ASP A 119 5.31 -3.35 11.87
C ASP A 119 6.80 -3.54 11.54
N ARG A 120 7.68 -3.41 12.53
CA ARG A 120 9.13 -3.38 12.37
C ARG A 120 9.55 -2.41 11.27
N PHE A 121 9.20 -1.14 11.47
CA PHE A 121 9.39 -0.08 10.48
C PHE A 121 10.87 0.06 10.08
N VAL A 122 11.12 0.02 8.78
CA VAL A 122 12.48 0.04 8.22
C VAL A 122 12.84 1.47 7.81
N LEU A 123 13.96 1.96 8.35
CA LEU A 123 14.55 3.24 8.00
C LEU A 123 15.92 3.00 7.35
N PRO A 124 16.10 3.34 6.07
CA PRO A 124 17.42 3.31 5.46
C PRO A 124 18.32 4.37 6.10
N LEU A 125 19.55 4.02 6.37
CA LEU A 125 20.56 4.99 6.83
C LEU A 125 20.94 5.94 5.69
N PRO A 126 21.40 7.16 5.99
CA PRO A 126 21.95 8.06 5.00
C PRO A 126 23.01 7.37 4.12
N PHE A 127 22.98 7.66 2.83
CA PHE A 127 23.89 7.08 1.82
C PHE A 127 23.79 5.55 1.68
N SER A 128 22.73 4.93 2.15
CA SER A 128 22.46 3.51 1.92
C SER A 128 22.01 3.29 0.47
N CYS A 129 22.52 2.23 -0.15
CA CYS A 129 21.96 1.73 -1.41
C CYS A 129 20.60 1.09 -1.11
N CYS A 130 19.55 1.57 -1.78
CA CYS A 130 18.20 1.02 -1.69
C CYS A 130 17.82 0.37 -3.01
N THR A 131 17.29 -0.85 -2.94
CA THR A 131 16.75 -1.59 -4.08
C THR A 131 15.24 -1.65 -3.97
N ILE A 132 14.54 -1.37 -5.06
CA ILE A 132 13.07 -1.49 -5.14
C ILE A 132 12.73 -2.72 -5.97
N ASN A 133 11.87 -3.55 -5.43
CA ASN A 133 11.41 -4.76 -6.08
C ASN A 133 9.89 -4.70 -6.27
N TYR A 134 9.45 -5.10 -7.47
CA TYR A 134 8.06 -5.26 -7.84
C TYR A 134 7.77 -6.74 -8.03
N GLY A 135 6.63 -7.19 -7.54
CA GLY A 135 6.13 -8.53 -7.78
C GLY A 135 5.35 -8.65 -9.08
N ASN A 136 4.91 -9.86 -9.36
CA ASN A 136 4.04 -10.13 -10.49
C ASN A 136 2.70 -9.41 -10.29
N LEU A 137 2.09 -9.02 -11.40
CA LEU A 137 0.77 -8.42 -11.42
C LEU A 137 -0.26 -9.46 -11.00
N ILE A 138 -1.10 -9.10 -10.02
CA ILE A 138 -2.21 -9.92 -9.54
C ILE A 138 -3.50 -9.38 -10.15
N SER A 139 -4.15 -10.19 -10.97
CA SER A 139 -5.46 -9.89 -11.52
C SER A 139 -6.55 -10.49 -10.65
N VAL A 140 -7.61 -9.71 -10.41
CA VAL A 140 -8.77 -10.14 -9.65
C VAL A 140 -9.98 -10.13 -10.59
N PRO A 141 -10.72 -11.23 -10.73
CA PRO A 141 -11.89 -11.25 -11.60
C PRO A 141 -12.96 -10.28 -11.11
N PRO A 142 -13.83 -9.76 -12.00
CA PRO A 142 -14.93 -8.89 -11.60
C PRO A 142 -15.88 -9.61 -10.63
N HIS A 143 -16.38 -8.88 -9.64
CA HIS A 143 -17.31 -9.40 -8.63
C HIS A 143 -16.86 -10.71 -7.98
N PRO A 144 -15.64 -10.76 -7.37
CA PRO A 144 -15.10 -11.97 -6.80
C PRO A 144 -15.97 -12.44 -5.62
N ASN A 145 -16.21 -13.74 -5.55
CA ASN A 145 -16.81 -14.35 -4.37
C ASN A 145 -15.80 -14.45 -3.22
N GLU A 146 -16.26 -14.81 -2.05
CA GLU A 146 -15.45 -14.86 -0.82
C GLU A 146 -14.21 -15.78 -0.98
N LYS A 147 -14.38 -16.94 -1.60
CA LYS A 147 -13.29 -17.88 -1.88
C LYS A 147 -12.20 -17.28 -2.78
N ILE A 148 -12.57 -16.57 -3.83
CA ILE A 148 -11.62 -15.89 -4.71
C ILE A 148 -10.91 -14.74 -3.97
N ILE A 149 -11.64 -14.01 -3.11
CA ILE A 149 -11.04 -12.95 -2.30
C ILE A 149 -9.96 -13.53 -1.37
N GLU A 150 -10.24 -14.61 -0.67
CA GLU A 150 -9.28 -15.29 0.21
C GLU A 150 -8.06 -15.81 -0.56
N GLU A 151 -8.28 -16.47 -1.72
CA GLU A 151 -7.21 -16.96 -2.57
C GLU A 151 -6.29 -15.82 -3.04
N LYS A 152 -6.86 -14.75 -3.57
CA LYS A 152 -6.09 -13.60 -4.06
C LYS A 152 -5.43 -12.80 -2.94
N GLN A 153 -6.03 -12.76 -1.77
CA GLN A 153 -5.43 -12.18 -0.56
C GLN A 153 -4.20 -12.97 -0.14
N LYS A 154 -4.26 -14.30 -0.16
CA LYS A 154 -3.13 -15.18 0.14
C LYS A 154 -2.03 -15.04 -0.91
N GLU A 155 -2.36 -15.02 -2.19
CA GLU A 155 -1.41 -14.77 -3.29
C GLU A 155 -0.67 -13.44 -3.09
N LEU A 156 -1.38 -12.38 -2.72
CA LEU A 156 -0.80 -11.08 -2.41
C LEU A 156 0.15 -11.15 -1.21
N GLU A 157 -0.28 -11.79 -0.12
CA GLU A 157 0.51 -11.97 1.09
C GLU A 157 1.81 -12.73 0.82
N GLU A 158 1.74 -13.83 0.08
CA GLU A 158 2.90 -14.64 -0.31
C GLU A 158 3.86 -13.85 -1.20
N SER A 159 3.34 -13.10 -2.19
CA SER A 159 4.14 -12.26 -3.07
C SER A 159 4.89 -11.17 -2.30
N LEU A 160 4.20 -10.44 -1.42
CA LEU A 160 4.82 -9.39 -0.59
C LEU A 160 5.86 -9.95 0.38
N ASN A 161 5.61 -11.13 0.97
CA ASN A 161 6.54 -11.80 1.87
C ASN A 161 7.80 -12.27 1.13
N LEU A 162 7.63 -12.86 -0.06
CA LEU A 162 8.76 -13.27 -0.90
C LEU A 162 9.62 -12.07 -1.31
N LEU A 163 8.99 -11.00 -1.79
CA LEU A 163 9.68 -9.76 -2.15
C LEU A 163 10.46 -9.17 -0.97
N THR A 164 9.86 -9.17 0.22
CA THR A 164 10.50 -8.68 1.43
C THR A 164 11.74 -9.49 1.77
N LYS A 165 11.63 -10.82 1.71
CA LYS A 165 12.75 -11.74 1.99
C LYS A 165 13.91 -11.57 0.99
N VAL A 166 13.60 -11.38 -0.28
CA VAL A 166 14.64 -11.18 -1.33
C VAL A 166 15.29 -9.81 -1.22
N SER A 167 14.62 -8.84 -0.58
CA SER A 167 15.11 -7.47 -0.41
C SER A 167 15.92 -7.25 0.88
N GLU A 168 16.00 -8.22 1.76
CA GLU A 168 16.75 -8.16 3.03
C GLU A 168 18.22 -8.51 2.89
#